data_1dbd90ba49477106dc039b73a427e9a2
#
_entry.id   1dbd90ba49477106dc039b73a427e9a2
#
_cell.length_a   1.000
_cell.length_b   1.000
_cell.length_c   1.000
_cell.angle_alpha   90.00
_cell.angle_beta   90.00
_cell.angle_gamma   90.00
#
_symmetry.space_group_name_H-M   'P 1'
#
loop_
_entity.id
_entity.type
_entity.pdbx_description
1 polymer ?
#
loop_
_entity_poly.entity_id
_entity_poly.type
_entity_poly.pdbx_seq_one_letter_code
_entity_poly.pdbx_strand_id
1 'polypeptide(L)'
;MWRFACRFWESSAAREACLGLQDHGWSVTRILCATWLATSGNVLPGTESAQVTAWRRQVTEPLRSAKKTITKNDPGTAIVRECIARSELEAERVELALAYQALVSNKHTGSGEATLANLALSNLLAAAPEKTMDNETGSLLDILTRELSTLVEGDNKPC
;
A
#
# COMPACT_ATOMS: atom_id res chain seq x y z
N MET A 1 -4.61 -6.62 9.11
CA MET A 1 -4.03 -5.88 7.98
C MET A 1 -3.40 -6.78 6.91
N TRP A 2 -2.51 -7.72 7.22
CA TRP A 2 -1.90 -8.61 6.21
C TRP A 2 -2.94 -9.36 5.36
N ARG A 3 -3.95 -9.98 5.97
CA ARG A 3 -5.04 -10.66 5.24
C ARG A 3 -5.80 -9.71 4.29
N PHE A 4 -6.05 -8.47 4.72
CA PHE A 4 -6.63 -7.44 3.86
C PHE A 4 -5.71 -7.13 2.68
N ALA A 5 -4.43 -6.89 2.95
CA ALA A 5 -3.44 -6.59 1.91
C ALA A 5 -3.37 -7.70 0.85
N CYS A 6 -3.31 -8.98 1.27
CA CYS A 6 -3.32 -10.12 0.33
C CYS A 6 -4.58 -10.12 -0.54
N ARG A 7 -5.77 -9.96 0.05
CA ARG A 7 -7.03 -9.93 -0.70
C ARG A 7 -7.13 -8.73 -1.66
N PHE A 8 -6.71 -7.56 -1.21
CA PHE A 8 -6.69 -6.37 -2.07
C PHE A 8 -5.73 -6.55 -3.25
N TRP A 9 -4.63 -7.26 -3.04
CA TRP A 9 -3.62 -7.57 -4.05
C TRP A 9 -4.05 -8.65 -5.06
N GLU A 10 -5.10 -9.43 -4.76
CA GLU A 10 -5.71 -10.40 -5.69
C GLU A 10 -6.36 -9.69 -6.89
N SER A 11 -6.89 -8.47 -6.72
CA SER A 11 -7.33 -7.64 -7.84
C SER A 11 -6.13 -7.20 -8.68
N SER A 12 -6.11 -7.58 -9.96
CA SER A 12 -5.07 -7.13 -10.89
C SER A 12 -5.09 -5.62 -11.07
N ALA A 13 -6.29 -5.01 -11.09
CA ALA A 13 -6.45 -3.57 -11.24
C ALA A 13 -5.89 -2.82 -10.01
N ALA A 14 -6.18 -3.30 -8.78
CA ALA A 14 -5.62 -2.70 -7.57
C ALA A 14 -4.10 -2.83 -7.52
N ARG A 15 -3.56 -4.02 -7.88
CA ARG A 15 -2.12 -4.26 -7.91
C ARG A 15 -1.42 -3.37 -8.92
N GLU A 16 -1.94 -3.26 -10.13
CA GLU A 16 -1.36 -2.42 -11.19
C GLU A 16 -1.41 -0.94 -10.81
N ALA A 17 -2.51 -0.48 -10.20
CA ALA A 17 -2.62 0.88 -9.70
C ALA A 17 -1.62 1.17 -8.57
N CYS A 18 -1.44 0.24 -7.60
CA CYS A 18 -0.42 0.37 -6.56
C CYS A 18 1.00 0.47 -7.14
N LEU A 19 1.31 -0.37 -8.13
CA LEU A 19 2.63 -0.36 -8.78
C LEU A 19 2.84 0.92 -9.61
N GLY A 20 1.82 1.39 -10.33
CA GLY A 20 1.87 2.66 -11.04
C GLY A 20 2.13 3.82 -10.09
N LEU A 21 1.40 3.91 -8.97
CA LEU A 21 1.67 4.93 -7.95
C LEU A 21 3.07 4.80 -7.35
N GLN A 22 3.58 3.58 -7.17
CA GLN A 22 4.94 3.37 -6.68
C GLN A 22 6.00 3.93 -7.63
N ASP A 23 5.79 3.85 -8.94
CA ASP A 23 6.69 4.47 -9.93
C ASP A 23 6.65 6.00 -9.86
N HIS A 24 5.56 6.60 -9.34
CA HIS A 24 5.43 8.01 -9.01
C HIS A 24 5.93 8.36 -7.59
N GLY A 25 6.59 7.43 -6.90
CA GLY A 25 7.22 7.65 -5.59
C GLY A 25 6.31 7.41 -4.39
N TRP A 26 5.13 6.81 -4.58
CA TRP A 26 4.25 6.44 -3.47
C TRP A 26 4.77 5.20 -2.74
N SER A 27 4.46 5.12 -1.45
CA SER A 27 4.68 3.90 -0.66
C SER A 27 3.48 2.98 -0.76
N VAL A 28 3.67 1.77 -1.29
CA VAL A 28 2.62 0.74 -1.32
C VAL A 28 2.10 0.43 0.09
N THR A 29 2.98 0.40 1.10
CA THR A 29 2.58 0.23 2.50
C THR A 29 1.62 1.33 2.95
N ARG A 30 1.88 2.60 2.61
CA ARG A 30 0.97 3.70 2.94
C ARG A 30 -0.36 3.60 2.20
N ILE A 31 -0.35 3.19 0.93
CA ILE A 31 -1.58 2.94 0.14
C ILE A 31 -2.42 1.85 0.82
N LEU A 32 -1.80 0.73 1.20
CA LEU A 32 -2.49 -0.36 1.90
C LEU A 32 -3.02 0.05 3.29
N CYS A 33 -2.29 0.90 4.01
CA CYS A 33 -2.76 1.47 5.28
C CYS A 33 -3.97 2.39 5.06
N ALA A 34 -3.92 3.25 4.05
CA ALA A 34 -4.98 4.20 3.70
C ALA A 34 -6.29 3.48 3.37
N THR A 35 -6.21 2.48 2.50
CA THR A 35 -7.37 1.69 2.08
C THR A 35 -7.91 0.83 3.23
N TRP A 36 -7.03 0.19 4.02
CA TRP A 36 -7.44 -0.60 5.18
C TRP A 36 -8.14 0.24 6.25
N LEU A 37 -7.62 1.42 6.58
CA LEU A 37 -8.25 2.33 7.56
C LEU A 37 -9.63 2.78 7.09
N ALA A 38 -9.81 3.05 5.80
CA ALA A 38 -11.09 3.43 5.23
C ALA A 38 -12.16 2.34 5.45
N THR A 39 -11.80 1.04 5.35
CA THR A 39 -12.77 -0.06 5.63
C THR A 39 -13.24 -0.10 7.07
N SER A 40 -12.50 0.52 7.99
CA SER A 40 -12.80 0.59 9.42
C SER A 40 -13.34 1.96 9.85
N GLY A 41 -13.66 2.85 8.89
CA GLY A 41 -14.14 4.20 9.19
C GLY A 41 -13.09 5.13 9.80
N ASN A 42 -11.80 4.83 9.64
CA ASN A 42 -10.72 5.57 10.28
C ASN A 42 -9.92 6.41 9.27
N VAL A 43 -9.38 7.53 9.74
CA VAL A 43 -8.55 8.46 8.95
C VAL A 43 -7.08 8.06 9.03
N LEU A 44 -6.36 8.15 7.90
CA LEU A 44 -4.92 7.97 7.88
C LEU A 44 -4.22 9.20 8.49
N PRO A 45 -3.28 9.00 9.45
CA PRO A 45 -2.46 10.10 9.96
C PRO A 45 -1.61 10.72 8.83
N GLY A 46 -1.49 12.04 8.82
CA GLY A 46 -0.66 12.76 7.86
C GLY A 46 0.83 12.39 7.96
N THR A 47 1.29 12.01 9.16
CA THR A 47 2.68 11.59 9.40
C THR A 47 2.78 10.09 9.62
N GLU A 48 3.77 9.48 9.00
CA GLU A 48 4.09 8.07 9.20
C GLU A 48 5.00 7.88 10.42
N SER A 49 4.91 6.73 11.08
CA SER A 49 5.80 6.37 12.18
C SER A 49 7.27 6.39 11.73
N ALA A 50 8.13 7.01 12.53
CA ALA A 50 9.58 7.04 12.27
C ALA A 50 10.21 5.64 12.17
N GLN A 51 9.65 4.66 12.88
CA GLN A 51 10.10 3.27 12.83
C GLN A 51 9.80 2.64 11.45
N VAL A 52 8.63 2.90 10.87
CA VAL A 52 8.26 2.42 9.53
C VAL A 52 9.15 3.07 8.48
N THR A 53 9.32 4.38 8.54
CA THR A 53 10.17 5.12 7.62
C THR A 53 11.63 4.67 7.69
N ALA A 54 12.15 4.43 8.91
CA ALA A 54 13.51 3.94 9.09
C ALA A 54 13.69 2.52 8.51
N TRP A 55 12.74 1.62 8.75
CA TRP A 55 12.76 0.26 8.19
C TRP A 55 12.75 0.29 6.67
N ARG A 56 11.83 1.05 6.08
CA ARG A 56 11.73 1.21 4.61
C ARG A 56 13.06 1.64 4.02
N ARG A 57 13.65 2.71 4.54
CA ARG A 57 14.91 3.27 4.04
C ARG A 57 16.10 2.32 4.22
N GLN A 58 16.15 1.58 5.33
CA GLN A 58 17.32 0.76 5.68
C GLN A 58 17.24 -0.67 5.12
N VAL A 59 16.04 -1.18 4.85
CA VAL A 59 15.84 -2.58 4.46
C VAL A 59 15.06 -2.72 3.15
N THR A 60 13.81 -2.23 3.09
CA THR A 60 12.94 -2.49 1.93
C THR A 60 13.46 -1.85 0.65
N GLU A 61 13.82 -0.58 0.68
CA GLU A 61 14.33 0.14 -0.50
C GLU A 61 15.68 -0.40 -1.00
N PRO A 62 16.68 -0.72 -0.16
CA PRO A 62 17.90 -1.38 -0.60
C PRO A 62 17.69 -2.71 -1.29
N LEU A 63 16.78 -3.57 -0.78
CA LEU A 63 16.43 -4.84 -1.40
C LEU A 63 15.77 -4.62 -2.77
N ARG A 64 14.84 -3.68 -2.86
CA ARG A 64 14.20 -3.30 -4.12
C ARG A 64 15.20 -2.78 -5.14
N SER A 65 16.13 -1.94 -4.72
CA SER A 65 17.20 -1.40 -5.55
C SER A 65 18.12 -2.53 -6.04
N ALA A 66 18.55 -3.42 -5.16
CA ALA A 66 19.37 -4.57 -5.52
C ALA A 66 18.66 -5.48 -6.55
N LYS A 67 17.35 -5.74 -6.38
CA LYS A 67 16.55 -6.50 -7.36
C LYS A 67 16.52 -5.82 -8.73
N LYS A 68 16.42 -4.49 -8.78
CA LYS A 68 16.37 -3.72 -10.03
C LYS A 68 17.70 -3.75 -10.80
N THR A 69 18.85 -3.90 -10.14
CA THR A 69 20.15 -3.99 -10.81
C THR A 69 20.39 -5.32 -11.52
N ILE A 70 19.65 -6.38 -11.16
CA ILE A 70 19.78 -7.70 -11.76
C ILE A 70 18.85 -7.82 -12.97
N THR A 71 19.42 -8.11 -14.13
CA THR A 71 18.69 -8.23 -15.39
C THR A 71 17.57 -9.27 -15.27
N LYS A 72 16.37 -8.90 -15.68
CA LYS A 72 15.23 -9.79 -15.72
C LYS A 72 15.44 -10.83 -16.80
N ASN A 73 15.18 -12.12 -16.47
CA ASN A 73 15.30 -13.26 -17.39
C ASN A 73 16.74 -13.64 -17.79
N ASP A 74 17.76 -13.24 -17.04
CA ASP A 74 19.12 -13.76 -17.19
C ASP A 74 19.25 -15.09 -16.41
N PRO A 75 19.47 -16.23 -17.08
CA PRO A 75 19.57 -17.53 -16.41
C PRO A 75 20.71 -17.62 -15.40
N GLY A 76 21.81 -16.87 -15.61
CA GLY A 76 22.98 -16.87 -14.72
C GLY A 76 22.71 -16.21 -13.36
N THR A 77 21.78 -15.30 -13.31
CA THR A 77 21.45 -14.52 -12.11
C THR A 77 20.02 -14.75 -11.59
N ALA A 78 19.24 -15.59 -12.24
CA ALA A 78 17.83 -15.83 -11.92
C ALA A 78 17.61 -16.22 -10.45
N ILE A 79 18.43 -17.13 -9.90
CA ILE A 79 18.33 -17.60 -8.52
C ILE A 79 18.59 -16.44 -7.53
N VAL A 80 19.62 -15.63 -7.78
CA VAL A 80 19.96 -14.48 -6.92
C VAL A 80 18.81 -13.48 -6.94
N ARG A 81 18.27 -13.16 -8.11
CA ARG A 81 17.14 -12.27 -8.28
C ARG A 81 15.90 -12.78 -7.53
N GLU A 82 15.63 -14.07 -7.58
CA GLU A 82 14.50 -14.69 -6.86
C GLU A 82 14.70 -14.61 -5.33
N CYS A 83 15.91 -14.91 -4.83
CA CYS A 83 16.22 -14.77 -3.40
C CYS A 83 16.01 -13.34 -2.91
N ILE A 84 16.47 -12.34 -3.66
CA ILE A 84 16.28 -10.93 -3.33
C ILE A 84 14.80 -10.56 -3.37
N ALA A 85 14.04 -11.01 -4.38
CA ALA A 85 12.61 -10.76 -4.47
C ALA A 85 11.83 -11.35 -3.28
N ARG A 86 12.21 -12.53 -2.83
CA ARG A 86 11.63 -13.14 -1.62
C ARG A 86 11.98 -12.34 -0.36
N SER A 87 13.22 -11.90 -0.23
CA SER A 87 13.66 -11.07 0.89
C SER A 87 12.96 -9.72 0.91
N GLU A 88 12.75 -9.09 -0.26
CA GLU A 88 11.97 -7.85 -0.40
C GLU A 88 10.54 -8.05 0.09
N LEU A 89 9.86 -9.14 -0.32
CA LEU A 89 8.50 -9.44 0.12
C LEU A 89 8.43 -9.61 1.65
N GLU A 90 9.39 -10.31 2.27
CA GLU A 90 9.42 -10.46 3.73
C GLU A 90 9.73 -9.12 4.42
N ALA A 91 10.55 -8.26 3.84
CA ALA A 91 10.79 -6.91 4.34
C ALA A 91 9.52 -6.03 4.29
N GLU A 92 8.75 -6.12 3.20
CA GLU A 92 7.45 -5.45 3.06
C GLU A 92 6.42 -5.96 4.09
N ARG A 93 6.43 -7.26 4.40
CA ARG A 93 5.58 -7.82 5.47
C ARG A 93 5.90 -7.23 6.83
N VAL A 94 7.19 -7.10 7.16
CA VAL A 94 7.64 -6.46 8.41
C VAL A 94 7.25 -4.99 8.42
N GLU A 95 7.48 -4.26 7.33
CA GLU A 95 7.10 -2.86 7.18
C GLU A 95 5.59 -2.67 7.44
N LEU A 96 4.75 -3.52 6.83
CA LEU A 96 3.31 -3.48 7.02
C LEU A 96 2.89 -3.82 8.47
N ALA A 97 3.60 -4.74 9.13
CA ALA A 97 3.35 -5.07 10.54
C ALA A 97 3.70 -3.90 11.47
N LEU A 98 4.83 -3.22 11.23
CA LEU A 98 5.21 -2.01 11.97
C LEU A 98 4.20 -0.88 11.77
N ALA A 99 3.74 -0.66 10.54
CA ALA A 99 2.72 0.33 10.22
C ALA A 99 1.40 0.00 10.95
N TYR A 100 0.97 -1.27 10.95
CA TYR A 100 -0.21 -1.70 11.67
C TYR A 100 -0.10 -1.44 13.17
N GLN A 101 1.01 -1.78 13.81
CA GLN A 101 1.24 -1.53 15.23
C GLN A 101 1.13 -0.04 15.57
N ALA A 102 1.75 0.82 14.76
CA ALA A 102 1.69 2.26 14.94
C ALA A 102 0.26 2.82 14.80
N LEU A 103 -0.52 2.31 13.84
CA LEU A 103 -1.89 2.75 13.58
C LEU A 103 -2.87 2.30 14.67
N VAL A 104 -2.72 1.06 15.18
CA VAL A 104 -3.61 0.53 16.23
C VAL A 104 -3.34 1.18 17.58
N SER A 105 -2.08 1.55 17.87
CA SER A 105 -1.71 2.24 19.11
C SER A 105 -2.27 3.67 19.20
N ASN A 106 -2.52 4.29 18.05
CA ASN A 106 -3.07 5.64 17.94
C ASN A 106 -4.49 5.54 17.36
N LYS A 107 -5.52 5.59 18.21
CA LYS A 107 -6.92 5.58 17.74
C LYS A 107 -7.19 6.86 16.92
N HIS A 108 -7.29 6.70 15.62
CA HIS A 108 -7.68 7.77 14.70
C HIS A 108 -9.14 7.54 14.26
N THR A 109 -10.09 7.94 15.09
CA THR A 109 -11.51 7.89 14.71
C THR A 109 -11.81 8.99 13.71
N GLY A 110 -12.27 8.62 12.53
CA GLY A 110 -12.89 9.54 11.59
C GLY A 110 -14.18 10.09 12.19
N SER A 111 -14.36 11.39 12.15
CA SER A 111 -15.61 12.02 12.52
C SER A 111 -16.58 11.95 11.37
N GLY A 112 -17.63 11.12 11.46
CA GLY A 112 -18.85 11.36 10.73
C GLY A 112 -19.09 10.55 9.47
N GLU A 113 -20.18 10.82 8.84
CA GLU A 113 -20.94 10.20 7.77
C GLU A 113 -20.25 10.09 6.39
N ALA A 114 -18.91 10.07 6.32
CA ALA A 114 -18.20 9.94 5.05
C ALA A 114 -18.44 8.53 4.45
N THR A 115 -18.82 8.47 3.19
CA THR A 115 -18.90 7.19 2.48
C THR A 115 -17.53 6.52 2.41
N LEU A 116 -17.50 5.19 2.28
CA LEU A 116 -16.25 4.43 2.10
C LEU A 116 -15.37 5.03 1.00
N ALA A 117 -15.94 5.38 -0.14
CA ALA A 117 -15.23 5.95 -1.28
C ALA A 117 -14.57 7.31 -0.93
N ASN A 118 -15.32 8.21 -0.29
CA ASN A 118 -14.79 9.52 0.11
C ASN A 118 -13.69 9.39 1.16
N LEU A 119 -13.85 8.51 2.13
CA LEU A 119 -12.84 8.27 3.15
C LEU A 119 -11.59 7.60 2.56
N ALA A 120 -11.76 6.64 1.65
CA ALA A 120 -10.66 6.00 0.95
C ALA A 120 -9.85 7.02 0.14
N LEU A 121 -10.52 7.86 -0.64
CA LEU A 121 -9.86 8.91 -1.42
C LEU A 121 -9.13 9.90 -0.51
N SER A 122 -9.77 10.36 0.56
CA SER A 122 -9.14 11.25 1.55
C SER A 122 -7.89 10.63 2.17
N ASN A 123 -7.95 9.36 2.57
CA ASN A 123 -6.82 8.63 3.12
C ASN A 123 -5.70 8.42 2.09
N LEU A 124 -6.05 8.11 0.85
CA LEU A 124 -5.08 7.98 -0.23
C LEU A 124 -4.37 9.30 -0.49
N LEU A 125 -5.10 10.42 -0.53
CA LEU A 125 -4.49 11.75 -0.66
C LEU A 125 -3.54 12.07 0.51
N ALA A 126 -3.88 11.67 1.73
CA ALA A 126 -2.99 11.80 2.89
C ALA A 126 -1.76 10.86 2.83
N ALA A 127 -1.81 9.80 2.02
CA ALA A 127 -0.68 8.91 1.75
C ALA A 127 0.26 9.43 0.66
N ALA A 128 -0.12 10.48 -0.07
CA ALA A 128 0.64 11.02 -1.19
C ALA A 128 2.05 11.50 -0.75
N PRO A 129 3.07 11.32 -1.61
CA PRO A 129 4.34 12.01 -1.43
C PRO A 129 4.15 13.52 -1.63
N GLU A 130 5.13 14.32 -1.19
CA GLU A 130 5.08 15.79 -1.30
C GLU A 130 5.05 16.33 -2.75
N LYS A 131 5.05 15.46 -3.74
CA LYS A 131 5.00 15.82 -5.16
C LYS A 131 3.58 16.17 -5.61
N THR A 132 3.50 17.05 -6.59
CA THR A 132 2.24 17.48 -7.21
C THR A 132 1.51 16.28 -7.83
N MET A 133 0.21 16.18 -7.57
CA MET A 133 -0.69 15.21 -8.21
C MET A 133 -0.87 15.58 -9.69
N ASP A 134 -0.75 14.61 -10.58
CA ASP A 134 -1.07 14.72 -12.00
C ASP A 134 -2.35 13.92 -12.35
N ASN A 135 -2.77 14.02 -13.61
CA ASN A 135 -3.98 13.32 -14.06
C ASN A 135 -3.83 11.78 -14.01
N GLU A 136 -2.61 11.27 -14.19
CA GLU A 136 -2.34 9.84 -14.17
C GLU A 136 -2.49 9.30 -12.74
N THR A 137 -1.86 9.94 -11.75
CA THR A 137 -2.02 9.59 -10.34
C THR A 137 -3.48 9.69 -9.90
N GLY A 138 -4.22 10.71 -10.34
CA GLY A 138 -5.65 10.83 -10.07
C GLY A 138 -6.44 9.62 -10.57
N SER A 139 -6.22 9.18 -11.79
CA SER A 139 -6.88 8.00 -12.37
C SER A 139 -6.55 6.70 -11.59
N LEU A 140 -5.31 6.56 -11.12
CA LEU A 140 -4.89 5.40 -10.32
C LEU A 140 -5.59 5.39 -8.94
N LEU A 141 -5.78 6.56 -8.32
CA LEU A 141 -6.53 6.67 -7.07
C LEU A 141 -8.01 6.30 -7.24
N ASP A 142 -8.63 6.69 -8.34
CA ASP A 142 -10.02 6.32 -8.67
C ASP A 142 -10.16 4.79 -8.82
N ILE A 143 -9.18 4.14 -9.47
CA ILE A 143 -9.14 2.69 -9.58
C ILE A 143 -9.08 2.06 -8.17
N LEU A 144 -8.15 2.48 -7.31
CA LEU A 144 -8.02 1.93 -5.96
C LEU A 144 -9.28 2.10 -5.12
N THR A 145 -9.93 3.26 -5.21
CA THR A 145 -11.17 3.55 -4.49
C THR A 145 -12.31 2.63 -4.94
N ARG A 146 -12.44 2.39 -6.23
CA ARG A 146 -13.44 1.49 -6.81
C ARG A 146 -13.19 0.04 -6.43
N GLU A 147 -11.95 -0.43 -6.55
CA GLU A 147 -11.58 -1.80 -6.19
C GLU A 147 -11.80 -2.08 -4.69
N LEU A 148 -11.54 -1.09 -3.83
CA LEU A 148 -11.84 -1.17 -2.41
C LEU A 148 -13.35 -1.33 -2.16
N SER A 149 -14.17 -0.55 -2.84
CA SER A 149 -15.64 -0.65 -2.71
C SER A 149 -16.14 -2.03 -3.12
N THR A 150 -15.64 -2.56 -4.24
CA THR A 150 -15.96 -3.91 -4.72
C THR A 150 -15.56 -5.00 -3.72
N LEU A 151 -14.38 -4.87 -3.10
CA LEU A 151 -13.88 -5.81 -2.10
C LEU A 151 -14.80 -5.86 -0.88
N VAL A 152 -15.23 -4.70 -0.36
CA VAL A 152 -16.09 -4.60 0.83
C VAL A 152 -17.51 -5.08 0.54
N GLU A 153 -18.06 -4.79 -0.63
CA GLU A 153 -19.38 -5.27 -1.06
C GLU A 153 -19.39 -6.79 -1.22
N GLY A 154 -18.30 -7.37 -1.70
CA GLY A 154 -18.14 -8.82 -1.82
C GLY A 154 -18.16 -9.54 -0.46
N ASP A 155 -17.65 -8.91 0.61
CA ASP A 155 -17.65 -9.46 1.96
C ASP A 155 -19.04 -9.41 2.64
N ASN A 156 -19.90 -8.50 2.19
CA ASN A 156 -21.24 -8.29 2.76
C ASN A 156 -22.34 -9.13 2.07
N LYS A 157 -22.01 -9.94 1.06
CA LYS A 157 -22.99 -10.86 0.46
C LYS A 157 -23.21 -12.05 1.39
N PRO A 158 -24.44 -12.26 1.91
CA PRO A 158 -24.77 -13.48 2.66
C PRO A 158 -24.64 -14.69 1.72
N CYS A 159 -24.04 -15.76 2.23
CA CYS A 159 -24.08 -17.08 1.59
C CYS A 159 -25.49 -17.59 1.45
#